data_193c934a2b6c288d7ebfccf85801e957
#
_entry.id   193c934a2b6c288d7ebfccf85801e957
#
_cell.length_a   1.000
_cell.length_b   1.000
_cell.length_c   1.000
_cell.angle_alpha   90.00
_cell.angle_beta   90.00
_cell.angle_gamma   90.00
#
_symmetry.space_group_name_H-M   'P 1'
#
loop_
_entity.id
_entity.type
_entity.pdbx_description
1 polymer ?
#
loop_
_entity_poly.entity_id
_entity_poly.type
_entity_poly.pdbx_seq_one_letter_code
_entity_poly.pdbx_strand_id
1 'polypeptide(L)'
;MLRREASLERWCVRWAKARGMVVSKLTDPTGIMDHVFWVPGGRPVLVEFKAEGLKSTALQGYYLTEFVGNGYTAMACDNKELFLDMMKERGVTVSIIQKNRRGRYLKDSSDRG
;
A
#
# COMPACT_ATOMS: atom_id res chain seq x y z
N MET A 1 -9.64 -10.59 12.52
CA MET A 1 -9.95 -10.20 11.14
C MET A 1 -9.66 -8.73 10.91
N LEU A 2 -10.41 -7.85 11.53
CA LEU A 2 -10.14 -6.41 11.42
C LEU A 2 -8.73 -6.06 11.86
N ARG A 3 -8.19 -6.81 12.80
CA ARG A 3 -6.85 -6.60 13.34
C ARG A 3 -5.77 -6.76 12.27
N ARG A 4 -5.92 -7.76 11.35
CA ARG A 4 -4.94 -8.00 10.30
C ARG A 4 -4.93 -6.88 9.27
N GLU A 5 -6.10 -6.43 8.88
CA GLU A 5 -6.24 -5.32 7.95
C GLU A 5 -5.60 -4.06 8.52
N ALA A 6 -5.91 -3.73 9.77
CA ALA A 6 -5.36 -2.57 10.44
C ALA A 6 -3.84 -2.68 10.61
N SER A 7 -3.32 -3.88 10.88
CA SER A 7 -1.89 -4.10 11.01
C SER A 7 -1.17 -3.90 9.69
N LEU A 8 -1.73 -4.41 8.60
CA LEU A 8 -1.18 -4.24 7.27
C LEU A 8 -1.17 -2.77 6.88
N GLU A 9 -2.28 -2.08 7.08
CA GLU A 9 -2.41 -0.66 6.81
C GLU A 9 -1.33 0.13 7.53
N ARG A 10 -1.19 -0.07 8.85
CA ARG A 10 -0.18 0.63 9.64
C ARG A 10 1.23 0.37 9.14
N TRP A 11 1.52 -0.89 8.82
CA TRP A 11 2.84 -1.26 8.32
C TRP A 11 3.16 -0.55 7.01
N CYS A 12 2.22 -0.57 6.07
CA CYS A 12 2.43 0.04 4.76
C CYS A 12 2.58 1.57 4.86
N VAL A 13 1.76 2.20 5.70
CA VAL A 13 1.83 3.65 5.90
C VAL A 13 3.17 4.03 6.53
N ARG A 14 3.63 3.30 7.54
CA ARG A 14 4.93 3.55 8.15
C ARG A 14 6.06 3.37 7.16
N TRP A 15 5.99 2.31 6.37
CA TRP A 15 7.00 2.04 5.36
C TRP A 15 7.13 3.20 4.39
N ALA A 16 6.00 3.69 3.91
CA ALA A 16 5.97 4.80 2.96
C ALA A 16 6.48 6.10 3.58
N LYS A 17 6.01 6.43 4.78
CA LYS A 17 6.43 7.65 5.47
C LYS A 17 7.92 7.64 5.80
N ALA A 18 8.47 6.48 6.14
CA ALA A 18 9.90 6.36 6.39
C ALA A 18 10.75 6.70 5.17
N ARG A 19 10.16 6.64 3.99
CA ARG A 19 10.80 7.00 2.72
C ARG A 19 10.47 8.42 2.26
N GLY A 20 9.87 9.21 3.14
CA GLY A 20 9.51 10.60 2.82
C GLY A 20 8.25 10.74 1.99
N MET A 21 7.49 9.68 1.83
CA MET A 21 6.26 9.71 1.04
C MET A 21 5.11 10.30 1.85
N VAL A 22 4.31 11.13 1.21
CA VAL A 22 3.07 11.61 1.80
C VAL A 22 2.00 10.54 1.60
N VAL A 23 1.23 10.29 2.64
CA VAL A 23 0.14 9.32 2.58
C VAL A 23 -1.13 10.01 3.05
N SER A 24 -2.18 9.96 2.24
CA SER A 24 -3.48 10.54 2.59
C SER A 24 -4.49 9.43 2.85
N LYS A 25 -5.17 9.50 3.95
CA LYS A 25 -6.29 8.61 4.23
C LYS A 25 -7.56 9.23 3.67
N LEU A 26 -8.31 8.46 2.92
CA LEU A 26 -9.56 8.91 2.34
C LEU A 26 -10.70 8.53 3.29
N THR A 27 -11.61 9.48 3.51
CA THR A 27 -12.76 9.27 4.39
C THR A 27 -14.07 9.38 3.62
N ASP A 28 -14.06 8.89 2.40
CA ASP A 28 -15.23 8.87 1.55
C ASP A 28 -16.31 7.97 2.19
N PRO A 29 -17.54 8.47 2.37
CA PRO A 29 -18.62 7.66 2.93
C PRO A 29 -18.93 6.40 2.12
N THR A 30 -18.61 6.39 0.82
CA THR A 30 -18.82 5.22 -0.03
C THR A 30 -17.78 4.13 0.21
N GLY A 31 -16.66 4.45 0.88
CA GLY A 31 -15.61 3.48 1.15
C GLY A 31 -14.92 2.95 -0.08
N ILE A 32 -14.85 3.75 -1.13
CA ILE A 32 -14.29 3.31 -2.41
C ILE A 32 -12.82 2.95 -2.29
N MET A 33 -12.03 3.82 -1.68
CA MET A 33 -10.60 3.59 -1.49
C MET A 33 -10.20 4.11 -0.12
N ASP A 34 -9.19 3.49 0.49
CA ASP A 34 -8.73 3.86 1.83
C ASP A 34 -7.66 4.93 1.81
N HIS A 35 -6.69 4.80 0.92
CA HIS A 35 -5.48 5.61 0.98
C HIS A 35 -4.97 6.00 -0.38
N VAL A 36 -4.31 7.15 -0.43
CA VAL A 36 -3.50 7.54 -1.57
C VAL A 36 -2.06 7.65 -1.08
N PHE A 37 -1.18 6.91 -1.74
CA PHE A 37 0.26 6.99 -1.52
C PHE A 37 0.82 7.88 -2.63
N TRP A 38 1.29 9.04 -2.24
CA TRP A 38 1.81 10.03 -3.18
C TRP A 38 3.24 9.68 -3.55
N VAL A 39 3.37 8.72 -4.44
CA VAL A 39 4.69 8.24 -4.89
C VAL A 39 5.39 9.36 -5.64
N PRO A 40 6.66 9.63 -5.31
CA PRO A 40 7.42 10.66 -6.02
C PRO A 40 7.42 10.44 -7.53
N GLY A 41 7.49 11.53 -8.28
CA GLY A 41 7.41 11.46 -9.73
C GLY A 41 6.01 11.64 -10.29
N GLY A 42 5.05 12.04 -9.45
CA GLY A 42 3.69 12.31 -9.89
C GLY A 42 2.86 11.06 -10.16
N ARG A 43 3.13 9.99 -9.45
CA ARG A 43 2.45 8.71 -9.68
C ARG A 43 1.74 8.22 -8.42
N PRO A 44 0.57 8.79 -8.10
CA PRO A 44 -0.17 8.34 -6.92
C PRO A 44 -0.63 6.89 -7.07
N VAL A 45 -0.62 6.17 -5.95
CA VAL A 45 -1.12 4.81 -5.88
C VAL A 45 -2.29 4.79 -4.91
N LEU A 46 -3.45 4.36 -5.40
CA LEU A 46 -4.65 4.25 -4.59
C LEU A 46 -4.74 2.83 -4.04
N VAL A 47 -4.91 2.70 -2.74
CA VAL A 47 -4.92 1.38 -2.09
C VAL A 47 -6.15 1.22 -1.23
N GLU A 48 -6.82 0.09 -1.41
CA GLU A 48 -7.87 -0.40 -0.53
C GLU A 48 -7.31 -1.56 0.25
N PHE A 49 -7.13 -1.39 1.56
CA PHE A 49 -6.59 -2.48 2.38
C PHE A 49 -7.69 -3.46 2.75
N LYS A 50 -7.34 -4.74 2.70
CA LYS A 50 -8.24 -5.85 3.03
C LYS A 50 -7.56 -6.79 4.01
N ALA A 51 -8.35 -7.45 4.82
CA ALA A 51 -7.85 -8.58 5.60
C ALA A 51 -7.45 -9.70 4.63
N GLU A 52 -6.45 -10.48 5.02
CA GLU A 52 -5.94 -11.54 4.17
C GLU A 52 -7.05 -12.46 3.66
N GLY A 53 -7.08 -12.64 2.35
CA GLY A 53 -8.04 -13.50 1.69
C GLY A 53 -9.41 -12.89 1.43
N LEU A 54 -9.68 -11.69 1.93
CA LEU A 54 -10.95 -11.04 1.67
C LEU A 54 -10.92 -10.32 0.32
N LYS A 55 -12.04 -10.38 -0.38
CA LYS A 55 -12.19 -9.74 -1.69
C LYS A 55 -12.83 -8.38 -1.54
N SER A 56 -12.61 -7.53 -2.53
CA SER A 56 -13.29 -6.25 -2.64
C SER A 56 -14.79 -6.45 -2.80
N THR A 57 -15.57 -5.49 -2.29
CA THR A 57 -17.02 -5.47 -2.58
C THR A 57 -17.22 -5.20 -4.07
N ALA A 58 -18.44 -5.44 -4.57
CA ALA A 58 -18.76 -5.18 -5.96
C ALA A 58 -18.53 -3.70 -6.33
N LEU A 59 -18.90 -2.79 -5.45
CA LEU A 59 -18.71 -1.36 -5.65
C LEU A 59 -17.22 -1.00 -5.72
N GLN A 60 -16.41 -1.54 -4.80
CA GLN A 60 -14.97 -1.31 -4.81
C GLN A 60 -14.33 -1.86 -6.08
N GLY A 61 -14.76 -3.05 -6.52
CA GLY A 61 -14.27 -3.64 -7.75
C GLY A 61 -14.60 -2.79 -8.98
N TYR A 62 -15.79 -2.22 -9.02
CA TYR A 62 -16.18 -1.32 -10.08
C TYR A 62 -15.25 -0.11 -10.14
N TYR A 63 -15.00 0.55 -9.00
CA TYR A 63 -14.15 1.73 -8.98
C TYR A 63 -12.69 1.41 -9.25
N LEU A 64 -12.20 0.26 -8.80
CA LEU A 64 -10.84 -0.17 -9.15
C LEU A 64 -10.69 -0.27 -10.66
N THR A 65 -11.67 -0.89 -11.33
CA THR A 65 -11.67 -1.00 -12.79
C THR A 65 -11.68 0.36 -13.46
N GLU A 66 -12.50 1.28 -12.95
CA GLU A 66 -12.58 2.63 -13.49
C GLU A 66 -11.26 3.39 -13.32
N PHE A 67 -10.65 3.31 -12.14
CA PHE A 67 -9.38 4.00 -11.91
C PHE A 67 -8.27 3.46 -12.81
N VAL A 68 -8.14 2.14 -12.89
CA VAL A 68 -7.12 1.52 -13.73
C VAL A 68 -7.41 1.83 -15.22
N GLY A 69 -8.65 1.79 -15.63
CA GLY A 69 -9.05 2.11 -17.00
C GLY A 69 -8.74 3.56 -17.38
N ASN A 70 -8.71 4.46 -16.41
CA ASN A 70 -8.37 5.86 -16.63
C ASN A 70 -6.89 6.17 -16.42
N GLY A 71 -6.06 5.14 -16.27
CA GLY A 71 -4.61 5.30 -16.18
C GLY A 71 -4.07 5.48 -14.76
N TYR A 72 -4.91 5.37 -13.75
CA TYR A 72 -4.44 5.45 -12.37
C TYR A 72 -3.97 4.09 -11.88
N THR A 73 -3.01 4.10 -10.97
CA THR A 73 -2.59 2.89 -10.29
C THR A 73 -3.47 2.71 -9.06
N ALA A 74 -4.20 1.62 -9.01
CA ALA A 74 -5.11 1.33 -7.91
C ALA A 74 -5.11 -0.16 -7.63
N MET A 75 -5.21 -0.54 -6.36
CA MET A 75 -5.17 -1.94 -5.97
C MET A 75 -5.95 -2.20 -4.69
N ALA A 76 -6.48 -3.42 -4.58
CA ALA A 76 -6.91 -3.96 -3.31
C ALA A 76 -5.72 -4.76 -2.77
N CYS A 77 -5.35 -4.52 -1.53
CA CYS A 77 -4.12 -5.08 -0.96
C CYS A 77 -4.40 -5.82 0.33
N ASP A 78 -4.03 -7.09 0.38
CA ASP A 78 -4.21 -7.93 1.56
C ASP A 78 -2.90 -8.49 2.12
N ASN A 79 -1.76 -8.12 1.54
CA ASN A 79 -0.47 -8.59 2.03
C ASN A 79 0.65 -7.61 1.66
N LYS A 80 1.75 -7.71 2.41
CA LYS A 80 2.90 -6.81 2.26
C LYS A 80 3.62 -6.98 0.93
N GLU A 81 3.72 -8.21 0.47
CA GLU A 81 4.43 -8.53 -0.77
C GLU A 81 3.79 -7.83 -1.96
N LEU A 82 2.47 -7.86 -2.01
CA LEU A 82 1.72 -7.20 -3.09
C LEU A 82 1.95 -5.70 -3.05
N PHE A 83 1.92 -5.11 -1.86
CA PHE A 83 2.18 -3.69 -1.69
C PHE A 83 3.59 -3.31 -2.15
N LEU A 84 4.59 -4.07 -1.74
CA LEU A 84 5.98 -3.80 -2.09
C LEU A 84 6.23 -3.98 -3.58
N ASP A 85 5.62 -4.97 -4.19
CA ASP A 85 5.71 -5.19 -5.65
C ASP A 85 5.15 -3.99 -6.40
N MET A 86 4.01 -3.46 -5.95
CA MET A 86 3.40 -2.29 -6.55
C MET A 86 4.31 -1.07 -6.44
N MET A 87 4.90 -0.86 -5.27
CA MET A 87 5.82 0.26 -5.06
C MET A 87 7.05 0.14 -5.95
N LYS A 88 7.59 -1.06 -6.08
CA LYS A 88 8.73 -1.32 -6.94
C LYS A 88 8.39 -1.01 -8.40
N GLU A 89 7.22 -1.40 -8.87
CA GLU A 89 6.76 -1.09 -10.21
C GLU A 89 6.64 0.40 -10.47
N ARG A 90 6.37 1.18 -9.42
CA ARG A 90 6.29 2.63 -9.51
C ARG A 90 7.64 3.31 -9.33
N GLY A 91 8.72 2.54 -9.28
CA GLY A 91 10.07 3.08 -9.20
C GLY A 91 10.55 3.40 -7.79
N VAL A 92 9.82 2.97 -6.78
CA VAL A 92 10.26 3.14 -5.40
C VAL A 92 11.24 2.02 -5.06
N THR A 93 12.38 2.39 -4.48
CA THR A 93 13.34 1.39 -4.06
C THR A 93 12.77 0.59 -2.91
N VAL A 94 12.67 -0.71 -3.12
CA VAL A 94 12.18 -1.63 -2.10
C VAL A 94 13.38 -2.39 -1.56
N SER A 95 13.76 -2.06 -0.33
CA SER A 95 14.87 -2.74 0.31
C SER A 95 14.45 -4.11 0.79
N ILE A 96 15.40 -5.03 0.78
CA ILE A 96 15.18 -6.34 1.35
C ILE A 96 14.98 -6.15 2.85
N ILE A 97 13.82 -6.57 3.34
CA ILE A 97 13.51 -6.48 4.76
C ILE A 97 13.78 -7.83 5.38
N GLN A 98 14.78 -7.86 6.24
CA GLN A 98 15.14 -9.07 6.98
C GLN A 98 14.74 -8.91 8.42
N LYS A 99 14.44 -10.02 9.05
CA LYS A 99 14.19 -10.02 10.49
C LYS A 99 15.49 -10.30 11.24
N ASN A 100 15.72 -9.53 12.29
CA ASN A 100 16.82 -9.83 13.19
C ASN A 100 16.45 -11.00 14.12
N ARG A 101 17.33 -11.36 15.03
CA ARG A 101 17.10 -12.49 15.94
C ARG A 101 15.87 -12.32 16.82
N ARG A 102 15.44 -11.07 17.05
CA ARG A 102 14.26 -10.76 17.87
C ARG A 102 13.00 -10.66 17.05
N GLY A 103 13.05 -11.01 15.77
CA GLY A 103 11.91 -10.94 14.88
C GLY A 103 11.60 -9.55 14.38
N ARG A 104 12.47 -8.58 14.59
CA ARG A 104 12.27 -7.23 14.07
C ARG A 104 12.80 -7.11 12.66
N TYR A 105 12.10 -6.37 11.84
CA TYR A 105 12.55 -6.08 10.49
C TYR A 105 13.77 -5.16 10.51
N LEU A 106 14.71 -5.47 9.65
CA LEU A 106 15.92 -4.67 9.48
C LEU A 106 15.86 -4.01 8.11
N LYS A 107 16.36 -2.78 8.04
CA LYS A 107 16.49 -2.10 6.76
C LYS A 107 17.75 -2.57 6.05
N ASP A 108 17.65 -2.70 4.74
CA ASP A 108 18.82 -2.86 3.90
C ASP A 108 19.61 -1.54 3.85
N SER A 109 20.92 -1.65 3.61
CA SER A 109 21.76 -0.46 3.47
C SER A 109 21.32 0.43 2.32
N SER A 110 20.71 -0.12 1.28
CA SER A 110 20.16 0.65 0.16
C SER A 110 18.98 1.53 0.56
N ASP A 111 18.42 1.32 1.73
CA ASP A 111 17.31 2.09 2.26
C ASP A 111 17.72 3.47 2.77
N ARG A 112 18.97 3.74 2.77
CA ARG A 112 19.51 5.04 3.17
C ARG A 112 19.40 5.97 1.99
N GLY A 113 18.51 6.75 2.09
CA GLY A 113 18.26 7.60 1.08
C GLY A 113 18.80 8.66 0.58
#